data_16c68daf0b990fa32f0a8f3317a3aa9a
#
_entry.id   16c68daf0b990fa32f0a8f3317a3aa9a
#
_cell.length_a   1.000
_cell.length_b   1.000
_cell.length_c   1.000
_cell.angle_alpha   90.00
_cell.angle_beta   90.00
_cell.angle_gamma   90.00
#
_symmetry.space_group_name_H-M   'P 1'
#
loop_
_entity.id
_entity.type
_entity.pdbx_description
1 polymer ?
#
loop_
_entity_poly.entity_id
_entity_poly.type
_entity_poly.pdbx_seq_one_letter_code
_entity_poly.pdbx_strand_id
1 'polypeptide(L)'
;MSETRFPMRLDPWWRPLLLVGGATPDNSYLELTDDGLSLHFGLLFNRTIPRQQIESAAEADWPLLMGVGWRAGFGGRYGLIGSYQGIVELTLREPIRVLNLLNFTRIAVSLEEPEAFLQALDASS
;
A
#
# COMPACT_ATOMS: atom_id res chain seq x y z
N MET A 1 5.95 21.27 8.74
CA MET A 1 4.87 20.34 8.53
C MET A 1 4.83 19.87 7.08
N SER A 2 4.94 18.59 6.85
CA SER A 2 4.97 18.11 5.50
C SER A 2 3.99 16.96 5.32
N GLU A 3 3.11 17.14 4.37
CA GLU A 3 2.24 16.08 3.90
C GLU A 3 2.56 15.85 2.44
N THR A 4 2.94 14.62 2.12
CA THR A 4 3.26 14.27 0.75
C THR A 4 2.44 13.06 0.35
N ARG A 5 1.71 13.22 -0.73
CA ARG A 5 0.87 12.15 -1.26
C ARG A 5 1.54 11.44 -2.41
N PHE A 6 1.37 10.13 -2.43
CA PHE A 6 1.91 9.27 -3.47
C PHE A 6 0.75 8.48 -4.07
N PRO A 7 0.32 8.84 -5.29
CA PRO A 7 -0.82 8.15 -5.91
C PRO A 7 -0.51 6.67 -6.12
N MET A 8 -1.51 5.84 -5.91
CA MET A 8 -1.41 4.44 -6.26
C MET A 8 -1.54 4.30 -7.77
N ARG A 9 -0.86 3.29 -8.31
CA ARG A 9 -0.98 2.96 -9.72
C ARG A 9 -2.17 2.03 -9.90
N LEU A 10 -3.17 2.51 -10.64
CA LEU A 10 -4.37 1.75 -10.95
C LEU A 10 -4.45 1.64 -12.47
N ASP A 11 -4.12 0.48 -13.00
CA ASP A 11 -4.12 0.28 -14.44
C ASP A 11 -5.55 0.38 -15.00
N PRO A 12 -5.72 0.96 -16.20
CA PRO A 12 -7.07 1.18 -16.74
C PRO A 12 -7.92 -0.09 -16.87
N TRP A 13 -7.32 -1.24 -17.19
CA TRP A 13 -8.08 -2.49 -17.34
C TRP A 13 -8.59 -3.03 -16.02
N TRP A 14 -7.96 -2.66 -14.88
CA TRP A 14 -8.41 -3.13 -13.58
C TRP A 14 -9.39 -2.17 -12.91
N ARG A 15 -9.54 -0.95 -13.44
CA ARG A 15 -10.38 0.07 -12.80
C ARG A 15 -11.84 -0.35 -12.62
N PRO A 16 -12.49 -1.01 -13.62
CA PRO A 16 -13.85 -1.47 -13.37
C PRO A 16 -13.95 -2.47 -12.23
N LEU A 17 -12.98 -3.36 -12.12
CA LEU A 17 -12.95 -4.34 -11.03
C LEU A 17 -12.69 -3.66 -9.69
N LEU A 18 -11.76 -2.72 -9.66
CA LEU A 18 -11.42 -2.02 -8.42
C LEU A 18 -12.56 -1.13 -7.96
N LEU A 19 -13.33 -0.59 -8.88
CA LEU A 19 -14.48 0.24 -8.54
C LEU A 19 -15.55 -0.53 -7.78
N VAL A 20 -15.65 -1.83 -7.99
CA VAL A 20 -16.57 -2.66 -7.22
C VAL A 20 -16.27 -2.56 -5.73
N GLY A 21 -15.00 -2.44 -5.36
CA GLY A 21 -14.59 -2.22 -3.98
C GLY A 21 -14.49 -0.76 -3.58
N GLY A 22 -14.92 0.15 -4.44
CA GLY A 22 -14.91 1.56 -4.16
C GLY A 22 -13.61 2.29 -4.41
N ALA A 23 -12.65 1.64 -5.10
CA ALA A 23 -11.35 2.26 -5.36
C ALA A 23 -11.35 3.07 -6.65
N THR A 24 -10.92 4.31 -6.55
CA THR A 24 -10.73 5.21 -7.69
C THR A 24 -9.36 5.86 -7.58
N PRO A 25 -8.84 6.47 -8.66
CA PRO A 25 -7.57 7.19 -8.53
C PRO A 25 -7.59 8.29 -7.48
N ASP A 26 -8.74 8.89 -7.23
CA ASP A 26 -8.85 10.00 -6.29
C ASP A 26 -8.79 9.57 -4.83
N ASN A 27 -9.16 8.32 -4.51
CA ASN A 27 -9.18 7.84 -3.12
C ASN A 27 -8.19 6.71 -2.87
N SER A 28 -7.21 6.54 -3.75
CA SER A 28 -6.21 5.48 -3.64
C SER A 28 -4.83 6.12 -3.68
N TYR A 29 -4.21 6.26 -2.50
CA TYR A 29 -2.91 6.90 -2.38
C TYR A 29 -2.30 6.60 -1.02
N LEU A 30 -1.01 6.83 -0.92
CA LEU A 30 -0.30 6.85 0.36
C LEU A 30 -0.01 8.30 0.71
N GLU A 31 -0.07 8.61 2.01
CA GLU A 31 0.23 9.95 2.47
C GLU A 31 1.22 9.89 3.62
N LEU A 32 2.36 10.54 3.45
CA LEU A 32 3.39 10.59 4.48
C LEU A 32 3.22 11.89 5.24
N THR A 33 2.95 11.78 6.54
CA THR A 33 2.71 12.91 7.43
C THR A 33 3.60 12.82 8.66
N ASP A 34 3.50 13.81 9.54
CA ASP A 34 4.22 13.78 10.80
C ASP A 34 3.76 12.63 11.71
N ASP A 35 2.54 12.15 11.53
CA ASP A 35 1.99 11.07 12.34
C ASP A 35 2.40 9.68 11.85
N GLY A 36 2.91 9.59 10.62
CA GLY A 36 3.31 8.33 10.04
C GLY A 36 2.88 8.20 8.59
N LEU A 37 2.60 6.98 8.18
CA LEU A 37 2.19 6.70 6.81
C LEU A 37 0.74 6.27 6.78
N SER A 38 -0.08 7.03 6.06
CA SER A 38 -1.49 6.70 5.86
C SER A 38 -1.66 6.00 4.52
N LEU A 39 -2.33 4.84 4.54
CA LEU A 39 -2.59 4.05 3.34
C LEU A 39 -4.08 4.09 3.07
N HIS A 40 -4.43 4.51 1.85
CA HIS A 40 -5.82 4.59 1.41
C HIS A 40 -5.98 3.83 0.10
N PHE A 41 -6.85 2.85 0.09
CA PHE A 41 -7.17 2.12 -1.14
C PHE A 41 -8.67 1.93 -1.23
N GLY A 42 -9.32 2.91 -1.85
CA GLY A 42 -10.76 2.92 -1.96
C GLY A 42 -11.46 3.06 -0.62
N LEU A 43 -12.65 2.50 -0.52
CA LEU A 43 -13.45 2.57 0.69
C LEU A 43 -13.14 1.45 1.68
N LEU A 44 -12.45 0.41 1.24
CA LEU A 44 -12.26 -0.79 2.04
C LEU A 44 -11.00 -0.77 2.90
N PHE A 45 -10.04 0.07 2.60
CA PHE A 45 -8.80 0.10 3.37
C PHE A 45 -8.36 1.54 3.60
N ASN A 46 -8.32 1.93 4.86
CA ASN A 46 -7.83 3.25 5.29
C ASN A 46 -7.16 3.05 6.64
N ARG A 47 -5.83 3.22 6.69
CA ARG A 47 -5.09 2.95 7.91
C ARG A 47 -3.85 3.83 7.98
N THR A 48 -3.53 4.28 9.19
CA THR A 48 -2.29 5.02 9.44
C THR A 48 -1.35 4.15 10.26
N ILE A 49 -0.11 4.03 9.80
CA ILE A 49 0.92 3.25 10.47
C ILE A 49 1.99 4.21 10.97
N PRO A 50 2.29 4.22 12.28
CA PRO A 50 3.36 5.07 12.79
C PRO A 50 4.68 4.81 12.08
N ARG A 51 5.45 5.87 11.84
CA ARG A 51 6.70 5.72 11.08
C ARG A 51 7.65 4.70 11.71
N GLN A 52 7.75 4.69 13.03
CA GLN A 52 8.66 3.78 13.71
C GLN A 52 8.22 2.32 13.61
N GLN A 53 6.98 2.04 13.23
CA GLN A 53 6.52 0.68 13.04
C GLN A 53 6.96 0.11 11.68
N ILE A 54 7.39 0.95 10.77
CA ILE A 54 7.87 0.51 9.46
C ILE A 54 9.35 0.20 9.58
N GLU A 55 9.67 -1.09 9.47
CA GLU A 55 11.06 -1.54 9.59
C GLU A 55 11.84 -1.24 8.32
N SER A 56 11.25 -1.54 7.17
CA SER A 56 11.90 -1.31 5.88
C SER A 56 10.87 -1.22 4.77
N ALA A 57 11.32 -0.72 3.62
CA ALA A 57 10.51 -0.64 2.41
C ALA A 57 11.41 -0.83 1.21
N ALA A 58 10.94 -1.56 0.20
CA ALA A 58 11.71 -1.80 -1.01
C ALA A 58 10.77 -2.13 -2.16
N GLU A 59 11.28 -1.97 -3.38
CA GLU A 59 10.53 -2.44 -4.54
C GLU A 59 10.44 -3.96 -4.50
N ALA A 60 9.31 -4.49 -4.95
CA ALA A 60 9.04 -5.91 -4.88
C ALA A 60 8.18 -6.33 -6.07
N ASP A 61 7.94 -7.64 -6.17
CA ASP A 61 7.06 -8.20 -7.18
C ASP A 61 5.79 -8.72 -6.52
N TRP A 62 4.69 -8.64 -7.24
CA TRP A 62 3.43 -9.23 -6.81
C TRP A 62 3.04 -10.32 -7.79
N PRO A 63 2.92 -11.57 -7.35
CA PRO A 63 2.62 -12.68 -8.26
C PRO A 63 1.27 -12.51 -8.96
N LEU A 64 1.24 -12.82 -10.24
CA LEU A 64 0.01 -12.69 -11.03
C LEU A 64 -1.13 -13.51 -10.47
N LEU A 65 -0.82 -14.68 -9.90
CA LEU A 65 -1.85 -15.56 -9.35
C LEU A 65 -2.51 -15.02 -8.09
N MET A 66 -1.88 -14.06 -7.43
CA MET A 66 -2.48 -13.45 -6.24
C MET A 66 -3.53 -12.41 -6.57
N GLY A 67 -3.51 -11.86 -7.79
CA GLY A 67 -4.56 -10.96 -8.27
C GLY A 67 -4.41 -9.53 -7.83
N VAL A 68 -5.30 -8.68 -8.35
CA VAL A 68 -5.38 -7.26 -8.00
C VAL A 68 -6.47 -7.03 -6.97
N GLY A 69 -6.44 -5.85 -6.34
CA GLY A 69 -7.40 -5.46 -5.33
C GLY A 69 -6.83 -5.63 -3.94
N TRP A 70 -7.71 -5.97 -3.00
CA TRP A 70 -7.36 -6.16 -1.59
C TRP A 70 -7.12 -7.66 -1.39
N ARG A 71 -5.85 -8.06 -1.36
CA ARG A 71 -5.51 -9.49 -1.44
C ARG A 71 -4.57 -9.92 -0.32
N ALA A 72 -4.93 -11.00 0.36
CA ALA A 72 -4.02 -11.67 1.27
C ALA A 72 -3.11 -12.58 0.45
N GLY A 73 -1.80 -12.44 0.64
CA GLY A 73 -0.81 -13.26 -0.04
C GLY A 73 -0.17 -14.27 0.89
N PHE A 74 0.85 -14.94 0.38
CA PHE A 74 1.58 -15.92 1.18
C PHE A 74 2.61 -15.22 2.06
N GLY A 75 2.93 -15.84 3.20
CA GLY A 75 4.02 -15.36 4.05
C GLY A 75 3.71 -14.10 4.83
N GLY A 76 2.45 -13.87 5.17
CA GLY A 76 2.07 -12.70 5.95
C GLY A 76 2.02 -11.41 5.15
N ARG A 77 1.86 -11.51 3.83
CA ARG A 77 1.76 -10.35 2.95
C ARG A 77 0.31 -9.98 2.69
N TYR A 78 0.04 -8.68 2.70
CA TYR A 78 -1.26 -8.15 2.28
C TYR A 78 -1.02 -7.18 1.13
N GLY A 79 -1.83 -7.29 0.09
CA GLY A 79 -1.65 -6.48 -1.11
C GLY A 79 -2.75 -5.47 -1.33
N LEU A 80 -2.35 -4.24 -1.59
CA LEU A 80 -3.22 -3.17 -2.07
C LEU A 80 -2.79 -2.93 -3.52
N ILE A 81 -3.36 -3.72 -4.43
CA ILE A 81 -2.81 -3.88 -5.77
C ILE A 81 -3.76 -3.36 -6.83
N GLY A 82 -3.37 -2.28 -7.50
CA GLY A 82 -4.09 -1.76 -8.67
C GLY A 82 -3.34 -2.00 -9.96
N SER A 83 -2.12 -2.53 -9.87
CA SER A 83 -1.26 -2.80 -11.02
C SER A 83 -0.20 -3.81 -10.58
N TYR A 84 0.34 -4.56 -11.54
CA TYR A 84 1.48 -5.43 -11.26
C TYR A 84 2.81 -4.70 -11.42
N GLN A 85 2.79 -3.40 -11.66
CA GLN A 85 3.97 -2.57 -11.77
C GLN A 85 4.02 -1.55 -10.65
N GLY A 86 5.23 -1.09 -10.33
CA GLY A 86 5.41 -0.09 -9.31
C GLY A 86 5.15 -0.58 -7.90
N ILE A 87 5.38 -1.87 -7.65
CA ILE A 87 5.09 -2.48 -6.35
C ILE A 87 6.17 -2.12 -5.35
N VAL A 88 5.74 -1.62 -4.19
CA VAL A 88 6.60 -1.38 -3.04
C VAL A 88 6.07 -2.24 -1.91
N GLU A 89 6.96 -2.91 -1.19
CA GLU A 89 6.58 -3.71 -0.04
C GLU A 89 7.13 -3.09 1.23
N LEU A 90 6.23 -2.86 2.18
CA LEU A 90 6.57 -2.37 3.51
C LEU A 90 6.69 -3.57 4.44
N THR A 91 7.77 -3.61 5.22
CA THR A 91 7.94 -4.61 6.27
C THR A 91 7.72 -3.93 7.61
N LEU A 92 6.82 -4.49 8.40
CA LEU A 92 6.42 -3.91 9.68
C LEU A 92 7.08 -4.63 10.84
N ARG A 93 7.40 -3.88 11.89
CA ARG A 93 8.00 -4.47 13.09
C ARG A 93 7.02 -5.32 13.86
N GLU A 94 5.75 -4.95 13.83
CA GLU A 94 4.69 -5.69 14.48
C GLU A 94 3.55 -5.92 13.49
N PRO A 95 2.84 -7.04 13.59
CA PRO A 95 1.76 -7.34 12.66
C PRO A 95 0.62 -6.32 12.79
N ILE A 96 -0.04 -6.02 11.68
CA ILE A 96 -1.31 -5.32 11.69
C ILE A 96 -2.43 -6.32 11.49
N ARG A 97 -3.58 -6.02 12.07
CA ARG A 97 -4.76 -6.88 11.95
C ARG A 97 -5.71 -6.31 10.93
N VAL A 98 -6.07 -7.10 9.94
CA VAL A 98 -7.01 -6.72 8.90
C VAL A 98 -8.29 -7.53 9.08
N LEU A 99 -9.44 -6.85 9.04
CA LEU A 99 -10.76 -7.48 9.21
C LEU A 99 -10.93 -8.18 10.57
N ASN A 100 -10.12 -7.81 11.56
CA ASN A 100 -10.11 -8.41 12.90
C ASN A 100 -9.85 -9.93 12.92
N LEU A 101 -9.33 -10.48 11.83
CA LEU A 101 -9.11 -11.91 11.69
C LEU A 101 -7.69 -12.26 11.33
N LEU A 102 -7.06 -11.49 10.45
CA LEU A 102 -5.78 -11.85 9.85
C LEU A 102 -4.71 -10.85 10.25
N ASN A 103 -3.53 -11.36 10.54
CA ASN A 103 -2.37 -10.54 10.89
C ASN A 103 -1.37 -10.54 9.75
N PHE A 104 -0.87 -9.36 9.41
CA PHE A 104 0.09 -9.21 8.32
C PHE A 104 1.28 -8.39 8.81
N THR A 105 2.48 -8.81 8.41
CA THR A 105 3.72 -8.09 8.71
C THR A 105 4.28 -7.39 7.49
N ARG A 106 3.72 -7.63 6.31
CA ARG A 106 4.17 -7.00 5.08
C ARG A 106 2.97 -6.50 4.27
N ILE A 107 3.11 -5.30 3.73
CA ILE A 107 2.07 -4.69 2.90
C ILE A 107 2.70 -4.33 1.57
N ALA A 108 2.17 -4.88 0.48
CA ALA A 108 2.58 -4.54 -0.87
C ALA A 108 1.57 -3.59 -1.48
N VAL A 109 2.04 -2.55 -2.16
CA VAL A 109 1.17 -1.54 -2.74
C VAL A 109 1.74 -1.11 -4.10
N SER A 110 0.86 -0.92 -5.09
CA SER A 110 1.27 -0.45 -6.40
C SER A 110 1.24 1.08 -6.43
N LEU A 111 2.36 1.71 -6.80
CA LEU A 111 2.50 3.15 -6.81
C LEU A 111 2.88 3.64 -8.20
N GLU A 112 2.48 4.87 -8.52
CA GLU A 112 2.88 5.50 -9.77
C GLU A 112 4.35 5.93 -9.74
N GLU A 113 4.85 6.31 -8.55
CA GLU A 113 6.23 6.77 -8.39
C GLU A 113 6.88 6.08 -7.20
N PRO A 114 7.22 4.78 -7.34
CA PRO A 114 7.76 4.02 -6.21
C PRO A 114 9.10 4.54 -5.71
N GLU A 115 9.97 4.99 -6.60
CA GLU A 115 11.28 5.49 -6.18
C GLU A 115 11.16 6.78 -5.36
N ALA A 116 10.28 7.69 -5.78
CA ALA A 116 10.06 8.93 -5.04
C ALA A 116 9.51 8.64 -3.65
N PHE A 117 8.60 7.67 -3.54
CA PHE A 117 8.06 7.27 -2.25
C PHE A 117 9.15 6.71 -1.35
N LEU A 118 9.98 5.81 -1.88
CA LEU A 118 11.04 5.19 -1.08
C LEU A 118 12.03 6.23 -0.56
N GLN A 119 12.38 7.22 -1.39
CA GLN A 119 13.27 8.28 -0.98
C GLN A 119 12.65 9.15 0.11
N ALA A 120 11.38 9.49 -0.03
CA ALA A 120 10.69 10.30 0.97
C ALA A 120 10.56 9.56 2.30
N LEU A 121 10.25 8.26 2.24
CA LEU A 121 10.12 7.46 3.45
C LEU A 121 11.45 7.34 4.18
N ASP A 122 12.53 7.11 3.44
CA ASP A 122 13.86 7.01 4.02
C ASP A 122 14.26 8.32 4.69
N ALA A 123 13.96 9.45 4.06
CA ALA A 123 14.29 10.76 4.61
C ALA A 123 13.49 11.08 5.88
N SER A 124 12.37 10.41 6.10
CA SER A 124 11.51 10.65 7.27
C SER A 124 11.92 9.85 8.50
N SER A 125 12.89 8.94 8.37
CA SER A 125 13.30 8.08 9.48
C SER A 125 14.21 8.81 10.48
#